data_c3332cab2beb6fcc6d3b282e8f95f709
#
_entry.id   c3332cab2beb6fcc6d3b282e8f95f709
#
_cell.length_a   1.000
_cell.length_b   1.000
_cell.length_c   1.000
_cell.angle_alpha   90.00
_cell.angle_beta   90.00
_cell.angle_gamma   90.00
#
_symmetry.space_group_name_H-M   'P 1'
#
loop_
_entity.id
_entity.type
_entity.pdbx_description
1 polymer ?
#
loop_
_entity_poly.entity_id
_entity_poly.type
_entity_poly.pdbx_seq_one_letter_code
_entity_poly.pdbx_strand_id
1 'polypeptide(L)'
;MDSGSQTLFKKLLIDKGDGQLMAAPTELAPADMGGLVDSVAEYNNSANAIGFSVYYYIDQMYSKPGLRLLAVDGVTPGNDTIADESYPLCNEFYAVVHADAAPDSPQRKVYDWLDTDEGRRCIEKAGYVALSVTPQA
;
A
#
# COMPACT_ATOMS: atom_id res chain seq x y z
N MET A 1 -18.33 -0.75 -6.96
CA MET A 1 -17.64 -1.31 -5.76
C MET A 1 -16.34 -0.54 -5.62
N ASP A 2 -16.12 0.16 -4.53
CA ASP A 2 -14.91 0.95 -4.36
C ASP A 2 -13.70 0.01 -4.18
N SER A 3 -12.60 0.29 -4.90
CA SER A 3 -11.37 -0.47 -4.72
C SER A 3 -10.70 -0.10 -3.41
N GLY A 4 -9.88 -1.02 -2.85
CA GLY A 4 -9.09 -0.72 -1.65
C GLY A 4 -8.19 0.49 -1.82
N SER A 5 -7.58 0.67 -2.99
CA SER A 5 -6.76 1.84 -3.32
C SER A 5 -7.57 3.14 -3.26
N GLN A 6 -8.79 3.16 -3.79
CA GLN A 6 -9.65 4.34 -3.75
C GLN A 6 -10.07 4.69 -2.32
N THR A 7 -10.39 3.68 -1.51
CA THR A 7 -10.70 3.89 -0.09
C THR A 7 -9.52 4.50 0.66
N LEU A 8 -8.30 4.01 0.41
CA LEU A 8 -7.08 4.54 1.01
C LEU A 8 -6.78 5.96 0.51
N PHE A 9 -6.89 6.22 -0.78
CA PHE A 9 -6.71 7.55 -1.34
C PHE A 9 -7.67 8.56 -0.68
N LYS A 10 -8.94 8.19 -0.56
CA LYS A 10 -9.92 9.02 0.13
C LYS A 10 -9.51 9.28 1.58
N LYS A 11 -9.21 8.23 2.35
CA LYS A 11 -8.83 8.32 3.76
C LYS A 11 -7.56 9.17 3.97
N LEU A 12 -6.53 8.97 3.15
CA LEU A 12 -5.22 9.56 3.37
C LEU A 12 -5.06 10.98 2.82
N LEU A 13 -5.80 11.33 1.76
CA LEU A 13 -5.66 12.60 1.08
C LEU A 13 -6.93 13.47 1.15
N ILE A 14 -8.09 12.89 0.83
CA ILE A 14 -9.32 13.68 0.69
C ILE A 14 -9.93 14.02 2.04
N ASP A 15 -10.08 13.03 2.93
CA ASP A 15 -10.73 13.21 4.23
C ASP A 15 -9.89 14.03 5.23
N LYS A 16 -8.59 14.21 4.93
CA LYS A 16 -7.67 15.06 5.71
C LYS A 16 -7.68 16.53 5.28
N GLY A 17 -8.31 16.86 4.16
CA GLY A 17 -8.39 18.21 3.60
C GLY A 17 -9.82 18.59 3.22
N ASP A 18 -9.98 19.74 2.59
CA ASP A 18 -11.27 20.26 2.11
C ASP A 18 -11.65 19.73 0.71
N GLY A 19 -10.94 18.69 0.25
CA GLY A 19 -11.11 18.11 -1.08
C GLY A 19 -12.39 17.29 -1.21
N GLN A 20 -12.95 17.30 -2.42
CA GLN A 20 -14.04 16.41 -2.81
C GLN A 20 -13.64 15.63 -4.04
N LEU A 21 -14.01 14.35 -4.07
CA LEU A 21 -13.82 13.55 -5.28
C LEU A 21 -14.75 14.01 -6.38
N MET A 22 -14.22 14.15 -7.58
CA MET A 22 -15.03 14.34 -8.78
C MET A 22 -15.89 13.09 -9.02
N ALA A 23 -17.03 13.28 -9.70
CA ALA A 23 -17.79 12.13 -10.20
C ALA A 23 -16.90 11.27 -11.11
N ALA A 24 -16.88 9.96 -10.87
CA ALA A 24 -16.09 9.04 -11.68
C ALA A 24 -16.58 9.07 -13.14
N PRO A 25 -15.67 9.19 -14.15
CA PRO A 25 -16.06 9.08 -15.54
C PRO A 25 -16.56 7.65 -15.83
N THR A 26 -17.63 7.55 -16.59
CA THR A 26 -18.23 6.24 -16.93
C THR A 26 -17.46 5.48 -18.01
N GLU A 27 -16.62 6.16 -18.79
CA GLU A 27 -16.01 5.61 -19.99
C GLU A 27 -14.52 5.24 -19.89
N LEU A 28 -13.84 5.61 -18.82
CA LEU A 28 -12.39 5.41 -18.65
C LEU A 28 -12.03 4.75 -17.31
N ALA A 29 -12.91 3.90 -16.79
CA ALA A 29 -12.62 3.19 -15.56
C ALA A 29 -11.75 1.96 -15.83
N PRO A 30 -10.51 1.88 -15.31
CA PRO A 30 -9.70 0.66 -15.40
C PRO A 30 -10.43 -0.51 -14.74
N ALA A 31 -10.36 -1.69 -15.35
CA ALA A 31 -11.03 -2.89 -14.83
C ALA A 31 -10.33 -3.44 -13.57
N ASP A 32 -9.02 -3.23 -13.49
CA ASP A 32 -8.17 -3.73 -12.40
C ASP A 32 -6.96 -2.79 -12.15
N MET A 33 -6.11 -3.19 -11.20
CA MET A 33 -4.92 -2.41 -10.84
C MET A 33 -3.87 -2.38 -11.97
N GLY A 34 -3.73 -3.45 -12.75
CA GLY A 34 -2.83 -3.51 -13.90
C GLY A 34 -3.28 -2.54 -14.99
N GLY A 35 -4.56 -2.54 -15.32
CA GLY A 35 -5.15 -1.61 -16.27
C GLY A 35 -5.00 -0.13 -15.88
N LEU A 36 -4.99 0.18 -14.57
CA LEU A 36 -4.65 1.52 -14.10
C LEU A 36 -3.19 1.90 -14.44
N VAL A 37 -2.25 1.00 -14.13
CA VAL A 37 -0.82 1.22 -14.41
C VAL A 37 -0.57 1.37 -15.89
N ASP A 38 -1.17 0.51 -16.73
CA ASP A 38 -1.08 0.58 -18.18
C ASP A 38 -1.65 1.90 -18.71
N SER A 39 -2.81 2.32 -18.20
CA SER A 39 -3.44 3.58 -18.61
C SER A 39 -2.56 4.80 -18.34
N VAL A 40 -1.82 4.81 -17.24
CA VAL A 40 -0.89 5.90 -16.91
C VAL A 40 0.39 5.80 -17.76
N ALA A 41 0.94 4.59 -17.95
CA ALA A 41 2.17 4.36 -18.70
C ALA A 41 2.03 4.64 -20.19
N GLU A 42 0.88 4.27 -20.78
CA GLU A 42 0.60 4.34 -22.21
C GLU A 42 -0.13 5.62 -22.63
N TYR A 43 -0.43 6.50 -21.69
CA TYR A 43 -1.14 7.74 -21.99
C TYR A 43 -0.31 8.67 -22.91
N ASN A 44 -0.90 9.14 -23.99
CA ASN A 44 -0.23 9.99 -25.00
C ASN A 44 0.40 11.26 -24.45
N ASN A 45 -0.11 11.76 -23.34
CA ASN A 45 0.42 12.91 -22.61
C ASN A 45 0.90 12.48 -21.22
N SER A 46 1.79 11.50 -21.21
CA SER A 46 2.29 10.81 -20.00
C SER A 46 2.86 11.77 -18.95
N ALA A 47 3.41 12.92 -19.36
CA ALA A 47 3.91 13.96 -18.44
C ALA A 47 2.82 14.55 -17.53
N ASN A 48 1.55 14.45 -17.92
CA ASN A 48 0.39 14.94 -17.17
C ASN A 48 -0.50 13.83 -16.61
N ALA A 49 -0.08 12.57 -16.78
CA ALA A 49 -0.81 11.44 -16.22
C ALA A 49 -0.34 11.16 -14.79
N ILE A 50 -1.28 10.98 -13.89
CA ILE A 50 -1.04 10.57 -12.50
C ILE A 50 -2.01 9.46 -12.13
N GLY A 51 -1.50 8.44 -11.44
CA GLY A 51 -2.29 7.35 -10.87
C GLY A 51 -1.95 7.15 -9.41
N PHE A 52 -2.81 6.47 -8.69
CA PHE A 52 -2.54 6.02 -7.32
C PHE A 52 -2.82 4.54 -7.17
N SER A 53 -1.94 3.87 -6.45
CA SER A 53 -2.03 2.43 -6.17
C SER A 53 -1.26 2.14 -4.88
N VAL A 54 -1.24 0.88 -4.43
CA VAL A 54 -0.39 0.48 -3.29
C VAL A 54 1.06 0.32 -3.75
N TYR A 55 2.00 0.81 -2.93
CA TYR A 55 3.44 0.78 -3.21
C TYR A 55 3.92 -0.62 -3.60
N TYR A 56 3.60 -1.63 -2.79
CA TYR A 56 3.98 -3.02 -3.05
C TYR A 56 3.60 -3.51 -4.46
N TYR A 57 2.40 -3.14 -4.93
CA TYR A 57 1.95 -3.56 -6.26
C TYR A 57 2.79 -2.97 -7.37
N ILE A 58 3.11 -1.68 -7.28
CA ILE A 58 3.88 -0.97 -8.29
C ILE A 58 5.36 -1.40 -8.27
N ASP A 59 5.93 -1.58 -7.07
CA ASP A 59 7.35 -1.89 -6.91
C ASP A 59 7.66 -3.36 -7.18
N GLN A 60 6.85 -4.30 -6.67
CA GLN A 60 7.16 -5.72 -6.67
C GLN A 60 6.36 -6.55 -7.70
N MET A 61 5.14 -6.15 -8.04
CA MET A 61 4.27 -6.98 -8.86
C MET A 61 4.11 -6.47 -10.29
N TYR A 62 4.00 -5.18 -10.50
CA TYR A 62 3.62 -4.63 -11.80
C TYR A 62 4.34 -3.32 -12.11
N SER A 63 5.65 -3.39 -12.26
CA SER A 63 6.47 -2.24 -12.66
C SER A 63 6.44 -2.04 -14.17
N LYS A 64 6.32 -0.80 -14.62
CA LYS A 64 6.36 -0.42 -16.05
C LYS A 64 7.44 0.62 -16.30
N PRO A 65 8.18 0.52 -17.44
CA PRO A 65 9.11 1.56 -17.85
C PRO A 65 8.39 2.91 -18.05
N GLY A 66 9.08 3.99 -17.74
CA GLY A 66 8.55 5.35 -17.92
C GLY A 66 7.67 5.87 -16.78
N LEU A 67 7.36 5.04 -15.79
CA LEU A 67 6.70 5.46 -14.56
C LEU A 67 7.73 5.79 -13.47
N ARG A 68 7.37 6.72 -12.62
CA ARG A 68 8.12 7.03 -11.40
C ARG A 68 7.15 7.25 -10.24
N LEU A 69 7.56 6.83 -9.06
CA LEU A 69 6.87 7.16 -7.83
C LEU A 69 7.09 8.65 -7.52
N LEU A 70 6.02 9.32 -7.10
CA LEU A 70 6.08 10.74 -6.77
C LEU A 70 6.40 10.92 -5.28
N ALA A 71 7.25 11.90 -5.01
CA ALA A 71 7.46 12.36 -3.65
C ALA A 71 6.20 13.08 -3.14
N VAL A 72 5.87 12.87 -1.87
CA VAL A 72 4.84 13.61 -1.15
C VAL A 72 5.52 14.34 -0.01
N ASP A 73 5.30 15.64 0.09
CA ASP A 73 5.99 16.54 1.04
C ASP A 73 7.53 16.42 1.01
N GLY A 74 8.07 16.16 -0.20
CA GLY A 74 9.50 16.01 -0.43
C GLY A 74 10.07 14.63 -0.14
N VAL A 75 9.26 13.68 0.36
CA VAL A 75 9.69 12.32 0.65
C VAL A 75 9.24 11.37 -0.46
N THR A 76 10.18 10.64 -1.04
CA THR A 76 9.89 9.61 -2.05
C THR A 76 9.57 8.28 -1.35
N PRO A 77 8.51 7.55 -1.78
CA PRO A 77 8.21 6.25 -1.19
C PRO A 77 9.31 5.23 -1.50
N GLY A 78 9.68 4.49 -0.49
CA GLY A 78 10.69 3.43 -0.54
C GLY A 78 10.61 2.59 0.72
N ASN A 79 11.27 1.43 0.73
CA ASN A 79 11.21 0.54 1.90
C ASN A 79 11.67 1.25 3.19
N ASP A 80 12.74 2.05 3.11
CA ASP A 80 13.28 2.77 4.27
C ASP A 80 12.31 3.85 4.77
N THR A 81 11.76 4.67 3.84
CA THR A 81 10.84 5.76 4.17
C THR A 81 9.45 5.29 4.58
N ILE A 82 9.09 4.07 4.24
CA ILE A 82 7.88 3.40 4.74
C ILE A 82 8.15 2.77 6.11
N ALA A 83 9.32 2.15 6.31
CA ALA A 83 9.68 1.50 7.56
C ALA A 83 9.83 2.50 8.73
N ASP A 84 10.36 3.68 8.47
CA ASP A 84 10.53 4.76 9.46
C ASP A 84 9.34 5.73 9.48
N GLU A 85 8.29 5.44 8.70
CA GLU A 85 7.05 6.24 8.60
C GLU A 85 7.28 7.70 8.16
N SER A 86 8.44 8.03 7.57
CA SER A 86 8.70 9.37 7.05
C SER A 86 7.90 9.67 5.77
N TYR A 87 7.50 8.65 5.00
CA TYR A 87 6.56 8.82 3.90
C TYR A 87 5.13 9.02 4.41
N PRO A 88 4.48 10.16 4.11
CA PRO A 88 3.25 10.54 4.81
C PRO A 88 1.99 9.73 4.46
N LEU A 89 2.03 8.93 3.39
CA LEU A 89 0.88 8.14 2.93
C LEU A 89 1.03 6.65 3.23
N CYS A 90 1.53 6.32 4.41
CA CYS A 90 1.63 4.93 4.85
C CYS A 90 0.27 4.35 5.26
N ASN A 91 0.11 3.06 5.04
CA ASN A 91 -1.00 2.27 5.53
C ASN A 91 -0.52 0.89 5.94
N GLU A 92 -0.97 0.44 7.09
CA GLU A 92 -0.54 -0.81 7.69
C GLU A 92 -1.40 -1.99 7.21
N PHE A 93 -0.78 -3.17 7.16
CA PHE A 93 -1.43 -4.46 7.05
C PHE A 93 -1.37 -5.15 8.41
N TYR A 94 -2.47 -5.76 8.81
CA TYR A 94 -2.60 -6.38 10.12
C TYR A 94 -2.78 -7.89 10.01
N ALA A 95 -2.00 -8.63 10.78
CA ALA A 95 -2.33 -10.01 11.09
C ALA A 95 -3.33 -10.03 12.26
N VAL A 96 -4.43 -10.78 12.09
CA VAL A 96 -5.49 -10.85 13.11
C VAL A 96 -5.69 -12.32 13.51
N VAL A 97 -5.70 -12.57 14.81
CA VAL A 97 -6.02 -13.87 15.40
C VAL A 97 -7.15 -13.69 16.41
N HIS A 98 -7.98 -14.72 16.60
CA HIS A 98 -9.05 -14.67 17.59
C HIS A 98 -8.46 -14.51 19.01
N ALA A 99 -9.06 -13.63 19.83
CA ALA A 99 -8.55 -13.34 21.18
C ALA A 99 -8.43 -14.60 22.06
N ASP A 100 -9.39 -15.52 21.92
CA ASP A 100 -9.44 -16.79 22.69
C ASP A 100 -8.66 -17.92 22.00
N ALA A 101 -7.85 -17.65 20.97
CA ALA A 101 -7.03 -18.69 20.35
C ALA A 101 -6.06 -19.28 21.35
N ALA A 102 -6.09 -20.61 21.51
CA ALA A 102 -5.21 -21.29 22.43
C ALA A 102 -3.72 -21.00 22.10
N PRO A 103 -2.85 -20.80 23.10
CA PRO A 103 -1.44 -20.43 22.88
C PRO A 103 -0.66 -21.42 22.02
N ASP A 104 -1.04 -22.70 22.05
CA ASP A 104 -0.43 -23.79 21.29
C ASP A 104 -1.11 -24.06 19.94
N SER A 105 -2.19 -23.33 19.63
CA SER A 105 -2.90 -23.46 18.36
C SER A 105 -2.02 -23.06 17.17
N PRO A 106 -2.18 -23.67 15.98
CA PRO A 106 -1.41 -23.31 14.79
C PRO A 106 -1.55 -21.82 14.42
N GLN A 107 -2.74 -21.27 14.57
CA GLN A 107 -3.04 -19.86 14.26
C GLN A 107 -2.22 -18.92 15.16
N ARG A 108 -2.19 -19.21 16.48
CA ARG A 108 -1.44 -18.41 17.44
C ARG A 108 0.06 -18.51 17.22
N LYS A 109 0.57 -19.71 16.92
CA LYS A 109 1.98 -19.90 16.60
C LYS A 109 2.43 -19.13 15.36
N VAL A 110 1.61 -19.09 14.31
CA VAL A 110 1.91 -18.29 13.11
C VAL A 110 1.87 -16.79 13.43
N TYR A 111 0.87 -16.35 14.18
CA TYR A 111 0.75 -14.96 14.59
C TYR A 111 1.98 -14.51 15.40
N ASP A 112 2.37 -15.27 16.41
CA ASP A 112 3.52 -14.97 17.25
C ASP A 112 4.85 -15.06 16.46
N TRP A 113 4.94 -15.99 15.50
CA TRP A 113 6.12 -16.14 14.64
C TRP A 113 6.32 -14.93 13.73
N LEU A 114 5.25 -14.29 13.22
CA LEU A 114 5.37 -13.11 12.37
C LEU A 114 6.15 -11.96 13.03
N ASP A 115 6.13 -11.89 14.37
CA ASP A 115 6.86 -10.87 15.13
C ASP A 115 8.30 -11.27 15.49
N THR A 116 8.73 -12.48 15.13
CA THR A 116 10.14 -12.90 15.28
C THR A 116 11.01 -12.33 14.17
N ASP A 117 12.34 -12.32 14.39
CA ASP A 117 13.30 -11.91 13.34
C ASP A 117 13.19 -12.76 12.07
N GLU A 118 12.81 -14.03 12.20
CA GLU A 118 12.61 -14.92 11.07
C GLU A 118 11.32 -14.57 10.31
N GLY A 119 10.23 -14.31 11.03
CA GLY A 119 8.98 -13.85 10.45
C GLY A 119 9.13 -12.53 9.73
N ARG A 120 9.81 -11.56 10.35
CA ARG A 120 10.11 -10.25 9.75
C ARG A 120 10.93 -10.40 8.46
N ARG A 121 11.99 -11.20 8.47
CA ARG A 121 12.76 -11.51 7.25
C ARG A 121 11.91 -12.17 6.16
N CYS A 122 10.93 -12.98 6.54
CA CYS A 122 9.99 -13.55 5.58
C CYS A 122 9.08 -12.49 4.95
N ILE A 123 8.57 -11.55 5.76
CA ILE A 123 7.77 -10.41 5.30
C ILE A 123 8.57 -9.56 4.32
N GLU A 124 9.81 -9.20 4.67
CA GLU A 124 10.71 -8.41 3.81
C GLU A 124 11.06 -9.15 2.51
N LYS A 125 11.35 -10.44 2.59
CA LYS A 125 11.62 -11.27 1.41
C LYS A 125 10.40 -11.41 0.48
N ALA A 126 9.20 -11.29 1.03
CA ALA A 126 7.96 -11.23 0.25
C ALA A 126 7.72 -9.84 -0.38
N GLY A 127 8.60 -8.85 -0.12
CA GLY A 127 8.54 -7.51 -0.68
C GLY A 127 7.70 -6.51 0.13
N TYR A 128 7.23 -6.90 1.31
CA TYR A 128 6.56 -6.00 2.24
C TYR A 128 7.58 -5.37 3.21
N VAL A 129 7.17 -4.29 3.83
CA VAL A 129 7.97 -3.62 4.88
C VAL A 129 7.52 -4.14 6.24
N ALA A 130 8.45 -4.77 6.97
CA ALA A 130 8.20 -5.21 8.34
C ALA A 130 8.37 -4.02 9.29
N LEU A 131 7.28 -3.60 9.91
CA LEU A 131 7.31 -2.56 10.95
C LEU A 131 7.77 -3.17 12.28
N SER A 132 8.47 -2.38 13.08
CA SER A 132 8.74 -2.74 14.47
C SER A 132 7.44 -2.63 15.26
N VAL A 133 6.89 -3.77 15.69
CA VAL A 133 5.71 -3.72 16.57
C VAL A 133 6.17 -3.18 17.92
N THR A 134 5.81 -1.95 18.21
CA THR A 134 5.79 -1.52 19.60
C THR A 134 4.52 -2.12 20.22
N PRO A 135 4.60 -3.01 21.21
CA PRO A 135 3.40 -3.55 21.86
C PRO A 135 2.59 -2.35 22.38
N GLN A 136 1.40 -2.16 21.84
CA GLN A 136 0.45 -1.24 22.45
C GLN A 136 0.02 -1.89 23.77
N ALA A 137 0.39 -1.25 24.86
CA ALA A 137 0.03 -1.62 26.23
C ALA A 137 -1.48 -1.44 26.49
#